data_78c535fe9b3536895dce84f5c6ffa372
#
_entry.id   78c535fe9b3536895dce84f5c6ffa372
#
_cell.length_a   1.000
_cell.length_b   1.000
_cell.length_c   1.000
_cell.angle_alpha   90.00
_cell.angle_beta   90.00
_cell.angle_gamma   90.00
#
_symmetry.space_group_name_H-M   'P 1'
#
loop_
_entity.id
_entity.type
_entity.pdbx_description
1 polymer ?
#
loop_
_entity_poly.entity_id
_entity_poly.type
_entity_poly.pdbx_seq_one_letter_code
_entity_poly.pdbx_strand_id
1 'polypeptide(L)'
;HMESRNYSLSTYGKFDDRSYALQYIFGVSRLEFNSDRLDGEELLTGEREANQVYGSLALISSLSNESSNWQLSPYIRIDGSYTEFDEFSEIGGEAALTFDELTLSNAKASIGTDISYLFSGSKLNVMPYITFEYGLDYSETSSQNMYYTVEGPTRNYILDLDDGMKTHNWQVDI
;
A
#
# COMPACT_ATOMS: atom_id res chain seq x y z
N HIS A 1 -13.13 -18.21 7.53
CA HIS A 1 -13.57 -16.82 7.60
C HIS A 1 -12.39 -15.97 8.04
N MET A 2 -12.32 -14.71 7.57
CA MET A 2 -11.25 -13.78 7.94
C MET A 2 -11.88 -12.41 8.17
N GLU A 3 -11.59 -11.81 9.32
CA GLU A 3 -11.96 -10.43 9.66
C GLU A 3 -10.69 -9.64 9.90
N SER A 4 -10.70 -8.37 9.46
CA SER A 4 -9.59 -7.46 9.72
C SER A 4 -10.08 -6.12 10.25
N ARG A 5 -9.30 -5.53 11.16
CA ARG A 5 -9.48 -4.16 11.65
C ARG A 5 -8.19 -3.39 11.44
N ASN A 6 -8.34 -2.12 11.07
CA ASN A 6 -7.19 -1.23 10.85
C ASN A 6 -7.41 0.08 11.63
N TYR A 7 -6.40 0.44 12.41
CA TYR A 7 -6.31 1.72 13.11
C TYR A 7 -5.11 2.48 12.56
N SER A 8 -5.33 3.64 11.96
CA SER A 8 -4.23 4.41 11.35
C SER A 8 -4.25 5.86 11.82
N LEU A 9 -3.05 6.42 11.92
CA LEU A 9 -2.81 7.84 12.12
C LEU A 9 -1.88 8.32 11.03
N SER A 10 -2.29 9.36 10.32
CA SER A 10 -1.45 9.95 9.28
C SER A 10 -1.39 11.47 9.38
N THR A 11 -0.27 12.00 8.92
CA THR A 11 -0.07 13.43 8.68
C THR A 11 0.19 13.64 7.20
N TYR A 12 -0.32 14.73 6.67
CA TYR A 12 -0.09 15.13 5.29
C TYR A 12 0.12 16.63 5.21
N GLY A 13 0.78 17.06 4.16
CA GLY A 13 0.99 18.48 3.93
C GLY A 13 1.44 18.78 2.52
N LYS A 14 1.45 20.07 2.22
CA LYS A 14 1.86 20.61 0.94
C LYS A 14 2.66 21.89 1.18
N PHE A 15 3.80 21.97 0.52
CA PHE A 15 4.62 23.18 0.44
C PHE A 15 4.55 23.68 -1.00
N ASP A 16 4.00 24.85 -1.21
CA ASP A 16 3.89 25.46 -2.51
C ASP A 16 4.95 26.58 -2.67
N ASP A 17 5.67 26.54 -3.78
CA ASP A 17 6.43 27.67 -4.32
C ASP A 17 5.90 27.95 -5.72
N ARG A 18 6.26 29.10 -6.30
CA ARG A 18 5.67 29.66 -7.55
C ARG A 18 5.51 28.65 -8.70
N SER A 19 6.42 27.69 -8.82
CA SER A 19 6.43 26.73 -9.93
C SER A 19 6.41 25.28 -9.49
N TYR A 20 6.53 25.02 -8.19
CA TYR A 20 6.64 23.67 -7.63
C TYR A 20 5.79 23.51 -6.39
N ALA A 21 5.27 22.32 -6.21
CA ALA A 21 4.64 21.90 -4.98
C ALA A 21 5.26 20.59 -4.50
N LEU A 22 5.65 20.54 -3.24
CA LEU A 22 6.03 19.31 -2.55
C LEU A 22 4.85 18.85 -1.72
N GLN A 23 4.34 17.68 -2.01
CA GLN A 23 3.30 17.01 -1.22
C GLN A 23 3.89 15.84 -0.47
N TYR A 24 3.41 15.60 0.75
CA TYR A 24 3.81 14.44 1.53
C TYR A 24 2.64 13.87 2.32
N ILE A 25 2.71 12.59 2.56
CA ILE A 25 1.91 11.87 3.55
C ILE A 25 2.82 10.91 4.28
N PHE A 26 2.68 10.81 5.60
CA PHE A 26 3.31 9.82 6.43
C PHE A 26 2.30 9.29 7.43
N GLY A 27 2.31 8.00 7.66
CA GLY A 27 1.39 7.39 8.58
C GLY A 27 1.94 6.13 9.22
N VAL A 28 1.28 5.78 10.31
CA VAL A 28 1.47 4.51 11.02
C VAL A 28 0.11 3.85 11.17
N SER A 29 0.07 2.53 11.11
CA SER A 29 -1.15 1.78 11.36
C SER A 29 -0.88 0.51 12.14
N ARG A 30 -1.90 0.07 12.88
CA ARG A 30 -2.00 -1.23 13.51
C ARG A 30 -3.13 -1.99 12.86
N LEU A 31 -2.82 -3.19 12.44
CA LEU A 31 -3.72 -4.11 11.78
C LEU A 31 -3.97 -5.30 12.71
N GLU A 32 -5.22 -5.72 12.84
CA GLU A 32 -5.63 -6.88 13.61
C GLU A 32 -6.37 -7.82 12.66
N PHE A 33 -5.99 -9.09 12.63
CA PHE A 33 -6.56 -10.11 11.78
C PHE A 33 -7.07 -11.26 12.66
N ASN A 34 -8.33 -11.61 12.49
CA ASN A 34 -8.93 -12.80 13.07
C ASN A 34 -9.24 -13.78 11.93
N SER A 35 -8.76 -15.00 12.05
CA SER A 35 -8.96 -16.05 11.06
C SER A 35 -9.61 -17.28 11.67
N ASP A 36 -10.61 -17.82 10.95
CA ASP A 36 -11.26 -19.08 11.28
C ASP A 36 -11.08 -20.03 10.10
N ARG A 37 -10.54 -21.21 10.35
CA ARG A 37 -10.32 -22.27 9.38
C ARG A 37 -10.91 -23.59 9.88
N LEU A 38 -11.64 -24.30 9.02
CA LEU A 38 -12.11 -25.65 9.30
C LEU A 38 -11.12 -26.67 8.77
N ASP A 39 -10.74 -27.61 9.60
CA ASP A 39 -10.01 -28.82 9.22
C ASP A 39 -10.79 -30.06 9.66
N GLY A 40 -11.46 -30.71 8.70
CA GLY A 40 -12.44 -31.73 9.01
C GLY A 40 -13.62 -31.19 9.82
N GLU A 41 -13.77 -31.63 11.07
CA GLU A 41 -14.80 -31.16 12.01
C GLU A 41 -14.23 -30.14 13.05
N GLU A 42 -12.92 -29.90 13.05
CA GLU A 42 -12.26 -29.00 13.98
C GLU A 42 -12.26 -27.55 13.45
N LEU A 43 -12.66 -26.60 14.30
CA LEU A 43 -12.56 -25.18 14.03
C LEU A 43 -11.23 -24.66 14.60
N LEU A 44 -10.36 -24.24 13.73
CA LEU A 44 -9.08 -23.62 14.08
C LEU A 44 -9.23 -22.11 14.01
N THR A 45 -8.85 -21.42 15.08
CA THR A 45 -8.94 -19.97 15.17
C THR A 45 -7.58 -19.37 15.45
N GLY A 46 -7.29 -18.19 14.90
CA GLY A 46 -6.04 -17.48 15.10
C GLY A 46 -6.22 -15.99 15.06
N GLU A 47 -5.43 -15.29 15.88
CA GLU A 47 -5.38 -13.83 15.93
C GLU A 47 -3.96 -13.39 15.60
N ARG A 48 -3.81 -12.48 14.64
CA ARG A 48 -2.54 -11.90 14.23
C ARG A 48 -2.60 -10.39 14.25
N GLU A 49 -1.54 -9.76 14.76
CA GLU A 49 -1.36 -8.33 14.70
C GLU A 49 -0.27 -7.97 13.69
N ALA A 50 -0.33 -6.74 13.18
CA ALA A 50 0.74 -6.17 12.37
C ALA A 50 0.85 -4.68 12.60
N ASN A 51 2.08 -4.17 12.53
CA ASN A 51 2.39 -2.76 12.58
C ASN A 51 2.91 -2.31 11.23
N GLN A 52 2.42 -1.18 10.74
CA GLN A 52 2.81 -0.64 9.45
C GLN A 52 3.24 0.82 9.57
N VAL A 53 4.32 1.14 8.86
CA VAL A 53 4.73 2.53 8.58
C VAL A 53 4.63 2.72 7.08
N TYR A 54 4.06 3.84 6.64
CA TYR A 54 3.95 4.16 5.23
C TYR A 54 4.15 5.64 4.97
N GLY A 55 4.52 5.96 3.74
CA GLY A 55 4.70 7.34 3.34
C GLY A 55 4.75 7.52 1.84
N SER A 56 4.51 8.76 1.43
CA SER A 56 4.58 9.20 0.05
C SER A 56 5.16 10.60 -0.01
N LEU A 57 5.98 10.86 -1.03
CA LEU A 57 6.51 12.17 -1.38
C LEU A 57 6.28 12.41 -2.87
N ALA A 58 5.67 13.54 -3.22
CA ALA A 58 5.46 13.94 -4.60
C ALA A 58 5.98 15.36 -4.84
N LEU A 59 6.77 15.52 -5.88
CA LEU A 59 7.17 16.83 -6.40
C LEU A 59 6.40 17.08 -7.68
N ILE A 60 5.61 18.13 -7.68
CA ILE A 60 4.71 18.53 -8.76
C ILE A 60 5.18 19.85 -9.31
N SER A 61 5.28 19.98 -10.62
CA SER A 61 5.57 21.24 -11.30
C SER A 61 4.29 21.77 -11.97
N SER A 62 4.09 23.06 -11.96
CA SER A 62 3.01 23.71 -12.71
C SER A 62 3.61 24.41 -13.94
N LEU A 63 3.27 23.93 -15.12
CA LEU A 63 3.71 24.48 -16.40
C LEU A 63 2.60 25.29 -17.10
N SER A 64 1.57 25.72 -16.33
CA SER A 64 0.50 26.53 -16.87
C SER A 64 0.97 27.95 -17.20
N ASN A 65 0.54 28.47 -18.35
CA ASN A 65 0.71 29.88 -18.68
C ASN A 65 -0.55 30.62 -18.24
N GLU A 66 -0.39 31.78 -17.60
CA GLU A 66 -1.52 32.66 -17.14
C GLU A 66 -2.54 33.01 -18.23
N SER A 67 -2.13 33.00 -19.51
CA SER A 67 -2.99 33.26 -20.66
C SER A 67 -3.65 32.03 -21.26
N SER A 68 -3.41 30.84 -20.70
CA SER A 68 -3.89 29.56 -21.23
C SER A 68 -4.95 28.95 -20.33
N ASN A 69 -6.01 28.42 -20.92
CA ASN A 69 -6.98 27.59 -20.19
C ASN A 69 -6.47 26.17 -19.92
N TRP A 70 -5.36 25.77 -20.54
CA TRP A 70 -4.70 24.51 -20.28
C TRP A 70 -3.80 24.59 -19.06
N GLN A 71 -3.89 23.57 -18.22
CA GLN A 71 -2.96 23.36 -17.10
C GLN A 71 -2.28 22.02 -17.29
N LEU A 72 -0.97 22.03 -17.19
CA LEU A 72 -0.11 20.85 -17.28
C LEU A 72 0.71 20.76 -15.99
N SER A 73 0.59 19.66 -15.27
CA SER A 73 1.25 19.45 -13.98
C SER A 73 2.00 18.13 -13.97
N PRO A 74 3.22 18.08 -14.54
CA PRO A 74 4.07 16.91 -14.42
C PRO A 74 4.52 16.71 -12.97
N TYR A 75 4.66 15.44 -12.57
CA TYR A 75 5.10 15.09 -11.22
C TYR A 75 5.99 13.85 -11.21
N ILE A 76 6.76 13.74 -10.14
CA ILE A 76 7.41 12.51 -9.71
C ILE A 76 6.91 12.19 -8.31
N ARG A 77 6.71 10.91 -8.00
CA ARG A 77 6.25 10.44 -6.70
C ARG A 77 7.03 9.20 -6.27
N ILE A 78 7.30 9.11 -4.98
CA ILE A 78 7.87 7.93 -4.33
C ILE A 78 6.94 7.57 -3.18
N ASP A 79 6.49 6.33 -3.19
CA ASP A 79 5.66 5.73 -2.15
C ASP A 79 6.45 4.60 -1.49
N GLY A 80 6.26 4.38 -0.21
CA GLY A 80 6.87 3.28 0.51
C GLY A 80 6.03 2.81 1.68
N SER A 81 6.10 1.52 1.96
CA SER A 81 5.51 0.92 3.16
C SER A 81 6.37 -0.20 3.69
N TYR A 82 6.39 -0.32 5.01
CA TYR A 82 7.03 -1.38 5.77
C TYR A 82 6.01 -1.92 6.76
N THR A 83 5.74 -3.20 6.70
CA THR A 83 4.75 -3.89 7.54
C THR A 83 5.42 -5.06 8.22
N GLU A 84 5.31 -5.13 9.53
CA GLU A 84 5.81 -6.19 10.38
C GLU A 84 4.61 -6.91 11.01
N PHE A 85 4.47 -8.19 10.70
CA PHE A 85 3.45 -9.07 11.24
C PHE A 85 4.03 -9.88 12.38
N ASP A 86 3.36 -9.90 13.50
CA ASP A 86 3.75 -10.68 14.66
C ASP A 86 3.60 -12.19 14.40
N GLU A 87 4.37 -13.01 15.13
CA GLU A 87 4.14 -14.45 15.24
C GLU A 87 2.73 -14.69 15.78
N PHE A 88 2.04 -15.70 15.27
CA PHE A 88 0.78 -16.14 15.85
C PHE A 88 0.61 -17.65 15.74
N SER A 89 -0.19 -18.22 16.67
CA SER A 89 -0.55 -19.63 16.67
C SER A 89 -2.05 -19.79 16.60
N GLU A 90 -2.48 -20.70 15.73
CA GLU A 90 -3.86 -21.19 15.73
C GLU A 90 -4.11 -22.07 16.96
N ILE A 91 -5.35 -22.07 17.43
CA ILE A 91 -5.87 -22.94 18.47
C ILE A 91 -7.10 -23.69 17.96
N GLY A 92 -7.41 -24.89 18.54
CA GLY A 92 -8.66 -25.60 18.26
C GLY A 92 -8.48 -27.04 17.76
N GLY A 93 -7.25 -27.52 17.49
CA GLY A 93 -7.05 -28.91 17.05
C GLY A 93 -5.59 -29.27 16.82
N GLU A 94 -5.34 -30.53 16.44
CA GLU A 94 -3.99 -31.04 16.18
C GLU A 94 -3.38 -30.46 14.88
N ALA A 95 -4.23 -29.99 13.96
CA ALA A 95 -3.82 -29.37 12.71
C ALA A 95 -3.55 -27.85 12.84
N ALA A 96 -3.55 -27.32 14.07
CA ALA A 96 -3.22 -25.93 14.35
C ALA A 96 -1.78 -25.60 13.94
N LEU A 97 -1.58 -24.48 13.25
CA LEU A 97 -0.30 -24.00 12.77
C LEU A 97 0.16 -22.79 13.57
N THR A 98 1.47 -22.73 13.79
CA THR A 98 2.16 -21.50 14.23
C THR A 98 2.85 -20.90 13.04
N PHE A 99 2.70 -19.60 12.87
CA PHE A 99 3.30 -18.78 11.82
C PHE A 99 4.29 -17.83 12.45
N ASP A 100 5.54 -17.86 12.01
CA ASP A 100 6.58 -16.95 12.47
C ASP A 100 6.28 -15.49 12.05
N GLU A 101 7.03 -14.55 12.60
CA GLU A 101 7.04 -13.15 12.17
C GLU A 101 7.25 -13.04 10.66
N LEU A 102 6.60 -12.06 10.05
CA LEU A 102 6.72 -11.77 8.62
C LEU A 102 6.89 -10.27 8.41
N THR A 103 7.87 -9.90 7.60
CA THR A 103 8.10 -8.53 7.19
C THR A 103 7.81 -8.36 5.70
N LEU A 104 7.04 -7.32 5.36
CA LEU A 104 6.76 -6.93 3.98
C LEU A 104 7.26 -5.50 3.75
N SER A 105 8.09 -5.33 2.73
CA SER A 105 8.61 -4.02 2.29
C SER A 105 8.18 -3.76 0.86
N ASN A 106 7.52 -2.62 0.63
CA ASN A 106 7.11 -2.20 -0.70
C ASN A 106 7.60 -0.78 -0.97
N ALA A 107 8.02 -0.54 -2.19
CA ALA A 107 8.36 0.78 -2.69
C ALA A 107 7.83 0.96 -4.12
N LYS A 108 7.35 2.15 -4.43
CA LYS A 108 6.91 2.52 -5.78
C LYS A 108 7.52 3.85 -6.16
N ALA A 109 8.05 3.94 -7.36
CA ALA A 109 8.46 5.21 -7.98
C ALA A 109 7.58 5.47 -9.19
N SER A 110 7.00 6.65 -9.27
CA SER A 110 6.09 7.04 -10.34
C SER A 110 6.53 8.35 -10.99
N ILE A 111 6.27 8.44 -12.29
CA ILE A 111 6.32 9.69 -13.06
C ILE A 111 4.98 9.85 -13.77
N GLY A 112 4.41 11.04 -13.70
CA GLY A 112 3.10 11.28 -14.30
C GLY A 112 2.89 12.73 -14.67
N THR A 113 1.73 12.99 -15.23
CA THR A 113 1.28 14.34 -15.56
C THR A 113 -0.23 14.43 -15.49
N ASP A 114 -0.71 15.51 -14.86
CA ASP A 114 -2.11 15.91 -14.90
C ASP A 114 -2.27 16.96 -15.98
N ILE A 115 -3.26 16.75 -16.84
CA ILE A 115 -3.63 17.67 -17.90
C ILE A 115 -5.08 18.09 -17.66
N SER A 116 -5.34 19.37 -17.53
CA SER A 116 -6.71 19.87 -17.38
C SER A 116 -6.97 21.06 -18.28
N TYR A 117 -8.25 21.31 -18.55
CA TYR A 117 -8.69 22.44 -19.33
C TYR A 117 -9.86 23.15 -18.67
N LEU A 118 -9.73 24.45 -18.44
CA LEU A 118 -10.77 25.28 -17.84
C LEU A 118 -11.73 25.84 -18.89
N PHE A 119 -12.96 25.30 -18.90
CA PHE A 119 -14.08 25.93 -19.65
C PHE A 119 -14.75 26.94 -18.74
N SER A 120 -14.55 28.23 -19.05
CA SER A 120 -15.18 29.34 -18.31
C SER A 120 -16.48 29.76 -19.00
N GLY A 121 -17.60 29.51 -18.33
CA GLY A 121 -18.92 29.95 -18.77
C GLY A 121 -19.51 31.02 -17.85
N SER A 122 -20.53 31.73 -18.29
CA SER A 122 -21.17 32.83 -17.51
C SER A 122 -21.88 32.34 -16.23
N LYS A 123 -22.23 31.04 -16.13
CA LYS A 123 -22.95 30.45 -14.99
C LYS A 123 -22.24 29.22 -14.38
N LEU A 124 -21.31 28.60 -15.09
CA LEU A 124 -20.66 27.37 -14.70
C LEU A 124 -19.23 27.34 -15.25
N ASN A 125 -18.28 27.01 -14.41
CA ASN A 125 -16.92 26.64 -14.82
C ASN A 125 -16.80 25.11 -14.75
N VAL A 126 -16.28 24.49 -15.80
CA VAL A 126 -16.02 23.04 -15.88
C VAL A 126 -14.55 22.85 -16.17
N MET A 127 -13.90 21.96 -15.41
CA MET A 127 -12.50 21.66 -15.57
C MET A 127 -12.30 20.13 -15.63
N PRO A 128 -12.52 19.51 -16.83
CA PRO A 128 -12.12 18.14 -17.03
C PRO A 128 -10.62 17.97 -16.89
N TYR A 129 -10.20 16.81 -16.40
CA TYR A 129 -8.80 16.47 -16.28
C TYR A 129 -8.55 15.05 -16.77
N ILE A 130 -7.32 14.78 -17.13
CA ILE A 130 -6.81 13.44 -17.44
C ILE A 130 -5.42 13.32 -16.81
N THR A 131 -5.18 12.21 -16.15
CA THR A 131 -3.90 11.84 -15.55
C THR A 131 -3.28 10.69 -16.30
N PHE A 132 -2.00 10.79 -16.62
CA PHE A 132 -1.16 9.71 -17.10
C PHE A 132 -0.07 9.46 -16.07
N GLU A 133 0.07 8.22 -15.62
CA GLU A 133 1.12 7.80 -14.71
C GLU A 133 1.79 6.52 -15.20
N TYR A 134 3.11 6.49 -15.08
CA TYR A 134 3.92 5.28 -15.21
C TYR A 134 4.61 5.02 -13.88
N GLY A 135 4.47 3.81 -13.36
CA GLY A 135 5.00 3.39 -12.09
C GLY A 135 5.92 2.17 -12.21
N LEU A 136 6.91 2.15 -11.34
CA LEU A 136 7.79 1.03 -11.06
C LEU A 136 7.53 0.59 -9.64
N ASP A 137 6.96 -0.58 -9.47
CA ASP A 137 6.76 -1.20 -8.16
C ASP A 137 7.93 -2.13 -7.86
N TYR A 138 8.40 -2.07 -6.64
CA TYR A 138 9.40 -2.95 -6.06
C TYR A 138 8.85 -3.51 -4.75
N SER A 139 8.82 -4.82 -4.65
CA SER A 139 8.49 -5.56 -3.44
C SER A 139 9.65 -6.49 -3.11
N GLU A 140 10.05 -6.58 -1.87
CA GLU A 140 11.01 -7.58 -1.41
C GLU A 140 10.36 -8.96 -1.41
N THR A 141 11.12 -9.99 -1.83
CA THR A 141 10.68 -11.39 -1.69
C THR A 141 10.60 -11.73 -0.21
N SER A 142 9.44 -12.15 0.23
CA SER A 142 9.22 -12.60 1.60
C SER A 142 8.90 -14.09 1.65
N SER A 143 9.21 -14.72 2.77
CA SER A 143 8.87 -16.10 3.04
C SER A 143 8.22 -16.22 4.41
N GLN A 144 7.11 -16.97 4.49
CA GLN A 144 6.42 -17.27 5.73
C GLN A 144 6.84 -18.65 6.21
N ASN A 145 7.50 -18.70 7.35
CA ASN A 145 7.74 -19.96 8.04
C ASN A 145 6.50 -20.33 8.85
N MET A 146 6.19 -21.62 8.88
CA MET A 146 5.10 -22.18 9.68
C MET A 146 5.40 -23.61 10.09
N TYR A 147 4.81 -24.05 11.20
CA TYR A 147 4.93 -25.41 11.71
C TYR A 147 3.66 -25.82 12.48
N TYR A 148 3.44 -27.13 12.63
CA TYR A 148 2.35 -27.58 13.49
C TYR A 148 2.61 -27.23 14.94
N THR A 149 1.67 -26.55 15.58
CA THR A 149 1.80 -26.04 16.96
C THR A 149 2.11 -27.17 17.95
N VAL A 150 1.52 -28.36 17.74
CA VAL A 150 1.73 -29.55 18.61
C VAL A 150 3.11 -30.18 18.44
N GLU A 151 3.75 -30.07 17.26
CA GLU A 151 5.08 -30.63 16.98
C GLU A 151 6.21 -29.67 17.35
N GLY A 152 5.90 -28.39 17.51
CA GLY A 152 6.87 -27.33 17.71
C GLY A 152 7.77 -27.12 16.47
N PRO A 153 8.81 -26.28 16.58
CA PRO A 153 9.62 -25.83 15.43
C PRO A 153 10.58 -26.88 14.86
N THR A 154 10.38 -28.18 15.16
CA THR A 154 11.24 -29.26 14.65
C THR A 154 11.04 -29.57 13.18
N ARG A 155 9.90 -29.22 12.61
CA ARG A 155 9.56 -29.31 11.18
C ARG A 155 8.97 -28.02 10.69
N ASN A 156 9.75 -27.23 9.99
CA ASN A 156 9.30 -25.98 9.41
C ASN A 156 8.88 -26.19 7.96
N TYR A 157 7.75 -25.61 7.61
CA TYR A 157 7.29 -25.45 6.24
C TYR A 157 7.54 -24.00 5.85
N ILE A 158 8.08 -23.77 4.67
CA ILE A 158 8.34 -22.44 4.13
C ILE A 158 7.36 -22.21 2.99
N LEU A 159 6.57 -21.17 3.11
CA LEU A 159 5.75 -20.66 2.02
C LEU A 159 6.45 -19.43 1.44
N ASP A 160 7.03 -19.60 0.25
CA ASP A 160 7.57 -18.46 -0.47
C ASP A 160 6.40 -17.64 -1.03
N LEU A 161 6.32 -16.40 -0.61
CA LEU A 161 5.41 -15.42 -1.17
C LEU A 161 6.14 -14.83 -2.37
N ASP A 162 5.68 -15.15 -3.59
CA ASP A 162 6.28 -14.67 -4.85
C ASP A 162 5.87 -13.20 -5.11
N ASP A 163 6.23 -12.35 -4.15
CA ASP A 163 5.94 -10.92 -4.12
C ASP A 163 7.15 -10.06 -4.51
N GLY A 164 8.33 -10.66 -4.69
CA GLY A 164 9.58 -10.01 -5.13
C GLY A 164 9.57 -9.59 -6.59
N MET A 165 8.51 -8.94 -7.06
CA MET A 165 8.37 -8.54 -8.46
C MET A 165 8.72 -7.07 -8.66
N LYS A 166 9.51 -6.81 -9.72
CA LYS A 166 9.56 -5.49 -10.34
C LYS A 166 8.47 -5.45 -11.39
N THR A 167 7.39 -4.76 -11.11
CA THR A 167 6.30 -4.59 -12.06
C THR A 167 6.28 -3.18 -12.62
N HIS A 168 5.97 -3.10 -13.93
CA HIS A 168 5.74 -1.85 -14.62
C HIS A 168 4.23 -1.68 -14.76
N ASN A 169 3.70 -0.56 -14.33
CA ASN A 169 2.29 -0.27 -14.47
C ASN A 169 2.05 1.07 -15.17
N TRP A 170 0.95 1.13 -15.90
CA TRP A 170 0.44 2.34 -16.53
C TRP A 170 -0.95 2.60 -15.99
N GLN A 171 -1.20 3.84 -15.64
CA GLN A 171 -2.51 4.28 -15.16
C GLN A 171 -2.96 5.49 -15.95
N VAL A 172 -4.26 5.48 -16.28
CA VAL A 172 -4.95 6.62 -16.91
C VAL A 172 -6.23 6.85 -16.13
N ASP A 173 -6.41 8.07 -15.60
CA ASP A 173 -7.59 8.50 -14.88
C ASP A 173 -8.26 9.67 -15.63
N ILE A 174 -9.60 9.75 -15.57
CA ILE A 174 -10.41 10.77 -16.25
C ILE A 174 -11.44 11.34 -15.28
#